data_43efb6118a5545fcddb9601f6fdc9ce5
#
_entry.id   43efb6118a5545fcddb9601f6fdc9ce5
#
_cell.length_a   1.000
_cell.length_b   1.000
_cell.length_c   1.000
_cell.angle_alpha   90.00
_cell.angle_beta   90.00
_cell.angle_gamma   90.00
#
_symmetry.space_group_name_H-M   'P 1'
#
loop_
_entity.id
_entity.type
_entity.pdbx_description
1 polymer ?
#
loop_
_entity_poly.entity_id
_entity_poly.type
_entity_poly.pdbx_seq_one_letter_code
_entity_poly.pdbx_strand_id
1 'polypeptide(L)'
;VKEIFGKTVDTGLKHGTVTIIKHGSGYEVTTYRIDGEYLDGRHPETVEFTPDLREDLKRRDFTINAMAYSHETGIVDEFEGMEDLKRRVIRCVGCAKDRFTEDALRILRAVRFAAQLDFVIEDETYKAIAEIAPNLVHVSKERIQVELTKLLLSDHPEKIWMVDATGIEEYVTPGFTEVFERELESRNSMDPLKECWAGIAALPADKSHRWAGFLRHMTAEQAVKILRGLKLDNDTIGNVKNMIMAFQAPLAVDKVEIRGLLSRVTEYQFLGAMQLKKLDGDETVPGILRLFEEIKEAGDCVSLKQLAVNGGDLLAKGLEKGKQIGDGLMYLLNLVLEKPELNKKDILLEKINQFKEK
;
A
#
# COMPACT_ATOMS: atom_id res chain seq x y z
N VAL A 1 0.99 -11.04 -35.82
CA VAL A 1 0.42 -9.87 -35.11
C VAL A 1 1.06 -8.58 -35.62
N LYS A 2 2.39 -8.43 -35.62
CA LYS A 2 3.11 -7.21 -36.04
C LYS A 2 2.87 -6.82 -37.51
N GLU A 3 2.65 -7.78 -38.39
CA GLU A 3 2.33 -7.54 -39.81
C GLU A 3 0.92 -6.99 -40.02
N ILE A 4 0.01 -7.30 -39.11
CA ILE A 4 -1.43 -6.96 -39.24
C ILE A 4 -1.74 -5.65 -38.50
N PHE A 5 -1.04 -5.36 -37.41
CA PHE A 5 -1.32 -4.20 -36.54
C PHE A 5 -0.15 -3.21 -36.54
N GLY A 6 -0.45 -1.96 -36.93
CA GLY A 6 0.57 -0.93 -37.13
C GLY A 6 1.28 -0.41 -35.86
N LYS A 7 0.69 -0.64 -34.67
CA LYS A 7 1.31 -0.24 -33.40
C LYS A 7 1.28 -1.39 -32.39
N THR A 8 2.46 -1.97 -32.15
CA THR A 8 2.67 -3.10 -31.24
C THR A 8 3.83 -2.84 -30.28
N VAL A 9 3.80 -3.47 -29.11
CA VAL A 9 4.89 -3.42 -28.11
C VAL A 9 5.27 -4.86 -27.76
N ASP A 10 6.56 -5.12 -27.74
CA ASP A 10 7.11 -6.46 -27.40
C ASP A 10 7.14 -6.65 -25.88
N THR A 11 6.03 -7.05 -25.31
CA THR A 11 5.88 -7.20 -23.86
C THR A 11 6.38 -8.55 -23.33
N GLY A 12 6.58 -9.54 -24.21
CA GLY A 12 7.01 -10.88 -23.82
C GLY A 12 7.29 -11.82 -24.99
N LEU A 13 8.06 -11.40 -25.99
CA LEU A 13 8.33 -12.20 -27.20
C LEU A 13 8.85 -13.59 -26.91
N LYS A 14 9.73 -13.76 -25.90
CA LYS A 14 10.27 -15.06 -25.48
C LYS A 14 9.17 -16.03 -25.02
N HIS A 15 8.04 -15.49 -24.59
CA HIS A 15 6.88 -16.24 -24.10
C HIS A 15 5.70 -16.16 -25.07
N GLY A 16 5.93 -15.71 -26.32
CA GLY A 16 4.91 -15.63 -27.36
C GLY A 16 3.88 -14.51 -27.17
N THR A 17 4.20 -13.46 -26.39
CA THR A 17 3.26 -12.37 -26.10
C THR A 17 3.66 -11.07 -26.80
N VAL A 18 2.70 -10.42 -27.46
CA VAL A 18 2.81 -9.09 -28.07
C VAL A 18 1.60 -8.26 -27.66
N THR A 19 1.81 -7.02 -27.25
CA THR A 19 0.70 -6.09 -26.96
C THR A 19 0.38 -5.22 -28.18
N ILE A 20 -0.88 -5.24 -28.64
CA ILE A 20 -1.41 -4.37 -29.66
C ILE A 20 -1.94 -3.10 -28.98
N ILE A 21 -1.57 -1.92 -29.49
CA ILE A 21 -2.11 -0.65 -29.01
C ILE A 21 -3.19 -0.17 -29.99
N LYS A 22 -4.45 -0.17 -29.55
CA LYS A 22 -5.60 0.28 -30.36
C LYS A 22 -6.49 1.22 -29.54
N HIS A 23 -6.79 2.40 -30.09
CA HIS A 23 -7.60 3.45 -29.43
C HIS A 23 -7.10 3.84 -28.02
N GLY A 24 -5.78 3.84 -27.79
CA GLY A 24 -5.18 4.15 -26.50
C GLY A 24 -5.15 2.99 -25.49
N SER A 25 -5.78 1.86 -25.81
CA SER A 25 -5.80 0.64 -24.97
C SER A 25 -4.81 -0.41 -25.47
N GLY A 26 -4.20 -1.15 -24.54
CA GLY A 26 -3.32 -2.28 -24.83
C GLY A 26 -4.09 -3.60 -24.81
N TYR A 27 -3.90 -4.41 -25.84
CA TYR A 27 -4.46 -5.76 -25.96
C TYR A 27 -3.34 -6.76 -26.08
N GLU A 28 -3.18 -7.65 -25.10
CA GLU A 28 -2.18 -8.70 -25.13
C GLU A 28 -2.64 -9.85 -26.02
N VAL A 29 -1.78 -10.22 -26.95
CA VAL A 29 -1.98 -11.40 -27.83
C VAL A 29 -0.88 -12.39 -27.50
N THR A 30 -1.27 -13.56 -27.01
CA THR A 30 -0.34 -14.61 -26.58
C THR A 30 -0.63 -15.90 -27.37
N THR A 31 0.42 -16.56 -27.86
CA THR A 31 0.33 -17.90 -28.41
C THR A 31 0.12 -18.91 -27.28
N TYR A 32 -0.76 -19.89 -27.47
CA TYR A 32 -0.93 -20.98 -26.51
C TYR A 32 0.39 -21.73 -26.34
N ARG A 33 0.67 -22.12 -25.09
CA ARG A 33 1.94 -22.72 -24.73
C ARG A 33 1.81 -23.75 -23.62
N ILE A 34 2.76 -24.65 -23.60
CA ILE A 34 3.06 -25.57 -22.50
C ILE A 34 4.32 -25.02 -21.83
N ASP A 35 4.28 -24.82 -20.55
CA ASP A 35 5.43 -24.43 -19.75
C ASP A 35 6.19 -25.71 -19.31
N GLY A 36 7.52 -25.74 -19.49
CA GLY A 36 8.39 -26.81 -19.02
C GLY A 36 8.62 -26.71 -17.50
N GLU A 37 9.67 -27.36 -17.01
CA GLU A 37 10.01 -27.34 -15.59
C GLU A 37 10.38 -25.92 -15.12
N TYR A 38 10.03 -25.59 -13.88
CA TYR A 38 10.31 -24.32 -13.23
C TYR A 38 11.46 -24.46 -12.25
N LEU A 39 12.69 -24.22 -12.71
CA LEU A 39 13.89 -24.37 -11.87
C LEU A 39 14.12 -23.19 -10.93
N ASP A 40 13.70 -21.98 -11.30
CA ASP A 40 13.86 -20.77 -10.52
C ASP A 40 12.60 -20.36 -9.73
N GLY A 41 11.56 -21.22 -9.74
CA GLY A 41 10.27 -20.94 -9.08
C GLY A 41 9.49 -19.78 -9.71
N ARG A 42 9.76 -19.43 -10.99
CA ARG A 42 9.07 -18.35 -11.70
C ARG A 42 8.95 -18.56 -13.21
N HIS A 43 10.06 -18.91 -13.84
CA HIS A 43 10.11 -19.01 -15.29
C HIS A 43 10.27 -20.47 -15.68
N PRO A 44 9.47 -20.98 -16.62
CA PRO A 44 9.73 -22.28 -17.17
C PRO A 44 11.08 -22.24 -17.92
N GLU A 45 11.88 -23.28 -17.76
CA GLU A 45 13.16 -23.42 -18.45
C GLU A 45 12.94 -23.43 -19.97
N THR A 46 11.89 -24.09 -20.40
CA THR A 46 11.48 -24.17 -21.81
C THR A 46 10.03 -23.79 -21.98
N VAL A 47 9.71 -23.20 -23.11
CA VAL A 47 8.34 -22.88 -23.53
C VAL A 47 8.10 -23.55 -24.87
N GLU A 48 7.10 -24.39 -24.95
CA GLU A 48 6.68 -25.05 -26.20
C GLU A 48 5.33 -24.46 -26.62
N PHE A 49 5.24 -23.97 -27.86
CA PHE A 49 3.97 -23.50 -28.40
C PHE A 49 3.08 -24.65 -28.85
N THR A 50 1.80 -24.57 -28.51
CA THR A 50 0.81 -25.61 -28.82
C THR A 50 -0.43 -24.99 -29.47
N PRO A 51 -1.14 -25.70 -30.35
CA PRO A 51 -2.47 -25.31 -30.78
C PRO A 51 -3.57 -25.70 -29.77
N ASP A 52 -3.22 -26.44 -28.69
CA ASP A 52 -4.18 -26.95 -27.72
C ASP A 52 -4.45 -25.92 -26.65
N LEU A 53 -5.67 -25.38 -26.68
CA LEU A 53 -6.16 -24.42 -25.66
C LEU A 53 -6.16 -25.01 -24.24
N ARG A 54 -6.49 -26.31 -24.11
CA ARG A 54 -6.59 -26.96 -22.80
C ARG A 54 -5.24 -27.00 -22.10
N GLU A 55 -4.15 -27.22 -22.80
CA GLU A 55 -2.79 -27.22 -22.23
C GLU A 55 -2.40 -25.78 -21.81
N ASP A 56 -2.80 -24.72 -22.54
CA ASP A 56 -2.58 -23.36 -22.12
C ASP A 56 -3.39 -22.99 -20.87
N LEU A 57 -4.63 -23.43 -20.77
CA LEU A 57 -5.47 -23.19 -19.59
C LEU A 57 -4.98 -23.95 -18.35
N LYS A 58 -4.44 -25.17 -18.54
CA LYS A 58 -3.95 -26.04 -17.47
C LYS A 58 -2.77 -25.46 -16.68
N ARG A 59 -1.90 -24.65 -17.31
CA ARG A 59 -0.76 -24.00 -16.64
C ARG A 59 -1.14 -22.77 -15.84
N ARG A 60 -2.38 -22.29 -15.90
CA ARG A 60 -2.86 -21.11 -15.19
C ARG A 60 -2.98 -21.36 -13.69
N ASP A 61 -3.09 -20.27 -12.92
CA ASP A 61 -3.14 -20.33 -11.46
C ASP A 61 -4.46 -20.91 -10.92
N PHE A 62 -5.60 -20.27 -11.24
CA PHE A 62 -6.90 -20.63 -10.67
C PHE A 62 -7.93 -20.93 -11.76
N THR A 63 -8.89 -21.79 -11.44
CA THR A 63 -9.97 -22.22 -12.34
C THR A 63 -10.75 -21.04 -12.91
N ILE A 64 -11.04 -20.03 -12.06
CA ILE A 64 -11.75 -18.81 -12.47
C ILE A 64 -10.97 -17.95 -13.49
N ASN A 65 -9.67 -18.19 -13.65
CA ASN A 65 -8.78 -17.56 -14.64
C ASN A 65 -8.41 -18.50 -15.78
N ALA A 66 -8.88 -19.76 -15.75
CA ALA A 66 -8.56 -20.80 -16.71
C ALA A 66 -9.73 -21.10 -17.66
N MET A 67 -10.38 -20.04 -18.12
CA MET A 67 -11.46 -20.08 -19.11
C MET A 67 -11.06 -19.27 -20.33
N ALA A 68 -11.64 -19.62 -21.48
CA ALA A 68 -11.49 -18.87 -22.72
C ALA A 68 -12.86 -18.57 -23.32
N TYR A 69 -12.91 -17.56 -24.18
CA TYR A 69 -14.10 -17.22 -24.94
C TYR A 69 -13.75 -17.02 -26.41
N SER A 70 -14.56 -17.62 -27.29
CA SER A 70 -14.57 -17.24 -28.70
C SER A 70 -15.99 -16.93 -29.15
N HIS A 71 -16.11 -16.13 -30.22
CA HIS A 71 -17.42 -15.80 -30.79
C HIS A 71 -18.13 -17.01 -31.39
N GLU A 72 -17.35 -18.00 -31.81
CA GLU A 72 -17.87 -19.20 -32.48
C GLU A 72 -18.32 -20.27 -31.48
N THR A 73 -17.53 -20.49 -30.41
CA THR A 73 -17.75 -21.58 -29.44
C THR A 73 -18.36 -21.14 -28.13
N GLY A 74 -18.41 -19.80 -27.89
CA GLY A 74 -18.80 -19.26 -26.58
C GLY A 74 -17.70 -19.48 -25.56
N ILE A 75 -18.08 -19.71 -24.29
CA ILE A 75 -17.14 -19.92 -23.17
C ILE A 75 -16.67 -21.41 -23.24
N VAL A 76 -15.34 -21.57 -23.20
CA VAL A 76 -14.68 -22.86 -23.02
C VAL A 76 -14.15 -22.90 -21.57
N ASP A 77 -14.66 -23.82 -20.79
CA ASP A 77 -14.36 -24.02 -19.37
C ASP A 77 -13.99 -25.48 -19.08
N GLU A 78 -12.71 -25.79 -19.19
CA GLU A 78 -12.17 -27.16 -19.04
C GLU A 78 -11.92 -27.54 -17.56
N PHE A 79 -11.99 -26.56 -16.63
CA PHE A 79 -11.58 -26.73 -15.23
C PHE A 79 -12.65 -26.31 -14.24
N GLU A 80 -13.91 -26.19 -14.67
CA GLU A 80 -15.07 -25.82 -13.82
C GLU A 80 -15.00 -24.41 -13.21
N GLY A 81 -14.33 -23.48 -13.88
CA GLY A 81 -14.17 -22.10 -13.41
C GLY A 81 -15.50 -21.35 -13.28
N MET A 82 -16.48 -21.62 -14.17
CA MET A 82 -17.83 -21.06 -14.07
C MET A 82 -18.57 -21.52 -12.82
N GLU A 83 -18.39 -22.78 -12.43
CA GLU A 83 -19.00 -23.31 -11.20
C GLU A 83 -18.34 -22.72 -9.96
N ASP A 84 -17.00 -22.59 -9.94
CA ASP A 84 -16.27 -21.96 -8.85
C ASP A 84 -16.63 -20.47 -8.72
N LEU A 85 -16.85 -19.75 -9.82
CA LEU A 85 -17.39 -18.37 -9.77
C LEU A 85 -18.76 -18.31 -9.12
N LYS A 86 -19.69 -19.22 -9.45
CA LYS A 86 -21.03 -19.28 -8.82
C LYS A 86 -20.94 -19.58 -7.34
N ARG A 87 -20.03 -20.50 -6.97
CA ARG A 87 -19.81 -20.93 -5.57
C ARG A 87 -18.96 -19.94 -4.77
N ARG A 88 -18.41 -18.93 -5.43
CA ARG A 88 -17.46 -17.95 -4.84
C ARG A 88 -16.23 -18.62 -4.24
N VAL A 89 -15.56 -19.47 -5.01
CA VAL A 89 -14.40 -20.25 -4.56
C VAL A 89 -13.16 -19.91 -5.40
N ILE A 90 -12.02 -19.76 -4.74
CA ILE A 90 -10.69 -19.71 -5.35
C ILE A 90 -10.09 -21.11 -5.26
N ARG A 91 -9.97 -21.81 -6.39
CA ARG A 91 -9.39 -23.13 -6.50
C ARG A 91 -8.29 -23.16 -7.55
N CYS A 92 -7.18 -23.81 -7.24
CA CYS A 92 -6.09 -24.00 -8.21
C CYS A 92 -6.53 -24.90 -9.37
N VAL A 93 -5.93 -24.68 -10.54
CA VAL A 93 -6.06 -25.59 -11.67
C VAL A 93 -5.22 -26.83 -11.39
N GLY A 94 -5.84 -28.02 -11.33
CA GLY A 94 -5.16 -29.26 -11.01
C GLY A 94 -4.67 -29.33 -9.55
N CYS A 95 -3.43 -29.78 -9.34
CA CYS A 95 -2.86 -29.92 -8.00
C CYS A 95 -2.34 -28.57 -7.48
N ALA A 96 -2.85 -28.09 -6.35
CA ALA A 96 -2.46 -26.80 -5.77
C ALA A 96 -0.98 -26.75 -5.40
N LYS A 97 -0.41 -27.85 -4.86
CA LYS A 97 1.01 -27.93 -4.51
C LYS A 97 1.91 -27.74 -5.72
N ASP A 98 1.57 -28.37 -6.84
CA ASP A 98 2.34 -28.23 -8.08
C ASP A 98 2.28 -26.78 -8.57
N ARG A 99 1.08 -26.17 -8.60
CA ARG A 99 0.89 -24.77 -9.03
C ARG A 99 1.67 -23.78 -8.19
N PHE A 100 1.73 -23.97 -6.86
CA PHE A 100 2.48 -23.10 -5.96
C PHE A 100 3.98 -23.37 -5.97
N THR A 101 4.41 -24.60 -6.24
CA THR A 101 5.82 -24.93 -6.43
C THR A 101 6.38 -24.29 -7.71
N GLU A 102 5.60 -24.24 -8.79
CA GLU A 102 6.00 -23.57 -10.04
C GLU A 102 6.21 -22.08 -9.88
N ASP A 103 5.33 -21.39 -9.16
CA ASP A 103 5.45 -19.96 -8.82
C ASP A 103 4.79 -19.69 -7.46
N ALA A 104 5.60 -19.60 -6.42
CA ALA A 104 5.13 -19.36 -5.06
C ALA A 104 4.36 -18.04 -4.91
N LEU A 105 4.51 -17.06 -5.82
CA LEU A 105 3.69 -15.84 -5.79
C LEU A 105 2.20 -16.15 -5.95
N ARG A 106 1.83 -17.29 -6.56
CA ARG A 106 0.43 -17.71 -6.69
C ARG A 106 -0.26 -17.86 -5.32
N ILE A 107 0.50 -18.13 -4.26
CA ILE A 107 0.03 -18.13 -2.87
C ILE A 107 -0.58 -16.76 -2.50
N LEU A 108 0.19 -15.70 -2.66
CA LEU A 108 -0.29 -14.34 -2.39
C LEU A 108 -1.41 -13.91 -3.35
N ARG A 109 -1.39 -14.40 -4.59
CA ARG A 109 -2.46 -14.18 -5.55
C ARG A 109 -3.77 -14.83 -5.10
N ALA A 110 -3.74 -16.03 -4.48
CA ALA A 110 -4.94 -16.68 -3.93
C ALA A 110 -5.58 -15.82 -2.86
N VAL A 111 -4.79 -15.34 -1.89
CA VAL A 111 -5.27 -14.45 -0.81
C VAL A 111 -5.80 -13.12 -1.39
N ARG A 112 -5.09 -12.54 -2.35
CA ARG A 112 -5.54 -11.31 -3.02
C ARG A 112 -6.85 -11.51 -3.77
N PHE A 113 -7.02 -12.57 -4.54
CA PHE A 113 -8.28 -12.82 -5.24
C PHE A 113 -9.43 -13.09 -4.27
N ALA A 114 -9.18 -13.82 -3.18
CA ALA A 114 -10.16 -13.96 -2.11
C ALA A 114 -10.60 -12.60 -1.55
N ALA A 115 -9.67 -11.65 -1.38
CA ALA A 115 -9.97 -10.31 -0.91
C ALA A 115 -10.67 -9.43 -1.97
N GLN A 116 -10.28 -9.51 -3.23
CA GLN A 116 -10.86 -8.69 -4.31
C GLN A 116 -12.27 -9.13 -4.70
N LEU A 117 -12.58 -10.43 -4.62
CA LEU A 117 -13.85 -11.00 -5.09
C LEU A 117 -14.80 -11.36 -3.96
N ASP A 118 -14.35 -11.25 -2.71
CA ASP A 118 -15.05 -11.76 -1.52
C ASP A 118 -15.34 -13.27 -1.64
N PHE A 119 -14.34 -14.03 -2.09
CA PHE A 119 -14.43 -15.47 -2.25
C PHE A 119 -13.72 -16.18 -1.09
N VAL A 120 -14.06 -17.46 -0.91
CA VAL A 120 -13.33 -18.36 -0.01
C VAL A 120 -12.27 -19.13 -0.82
N ILE A 121 -11.17 -19.50 -0.17
CA ILE A 121 -10.17 -20.39 -0.79
C ILE A 121 -10.59 -21.82 -0.49
N GLU A 122 -10.57 -22.67 -1.51
CA GLU A 122 -10.88 -24.10 -1.40
C GLU A 122 -9.91 -24.79 -0.44
N ASP A 123 -10.38 -25.77 0.34
CA ASP A 123 -9.64 -26.37 1.45
C ASP A 123 -8.28 -26.97 1.05
N GLU A 124 -8.20 -27.69 -0.06
CA GLU A 124 -6.94 -28.26 -0.54
C GLU A 124 -5.98 -27.19 -1.05
N THR A 125 -6.51 -26.17 -1.71
CA THR A 125 -5.75 -24.98 -2.11
C THR A 125 -5.23 -24.22 -0.88
N TYR A 126 -6.05 -24.08 0.17
CA TYR A 126 -5.67 -23.40 1.41
C TYR A 126 -4.56 -24.16 2.18
N LYS A 127 -4.67 -25.49 2.30
CA LYS A 127 -3.63 -26.32 2.92
C LYS A 127 -2.30 -26.24 2.17
N ALA A 128 -2.35 -26.23 0.83
CA ALA A 128 -1.15 -26.10 0.01
C ALA A 128 -0.45 -24.75 0.18
N ILE A 129 -1.18 -23.67 0.52
CA ILE A 129 -0.59 -22.37 0.83
C ILE A 129 0.41 -22.49 1.99
N ALA A 130 -0.03 -23.04 3.13
CA ALA A 130 0.83 -23.18 4.31
C ALA A 130 2.04 -24.10 4.05
N GLU A 131 1.85 -25.16 3.28
CA GLU A 131 2.93 -26.10 2.97
C GLU A 131 4.00 -25.51 2.07
N ILE A 132 3.64 -24.68 1.09
CA ILE A 132 4.54 -24.11 0.08
C ILE A 132 4.96 -22.67 0.42
N ALA A 133 4.41 -22.03 1.45
CA ALA A 133 4.77 -20.68 1.92
C ALA A 133 6.30 -20.45 2.04
N PRO A 134 7.13 -21.40 2.51
CA PRO A 134 8.58 -21.23 2.55
C PRO A 134 9.23 -20.86 1.22
N ASN A 135 8.66 -21.26 0.09
CA ASN A 135 9.19 -20.95 -1.24
C ASN A 135 9.06 -19.44 -1.59
N LEU A 136 8.29 -18.66 -0.84
CA LEU A 136 8.20 -17.21 -1.02
C LEU A 136 9.55 -16.50 -0.81
N VAL A 137 10.52 -17.11 -0.14
CA VAL A 137 11.88 -16.56 -0.01
C VAL A 137 12.57 -16.35 -1.36
N HIS A 138 12.18 -17.14 -2.37
CA HIS A 138 12.72 -17.06 -3.73
C HIS A 138 11.98 -16.03 -4.62
N VAL A 139 10.85 -15.49 -4.14
CA VAL A 139 10.08 -14.48 -4.89
C VAL A 139 10.63 -13.08 -4.61
N SER A 140 10.79 -12.28 -5.66
CA SER A 140 11.28 -10.90 -5.51
C SER A 140 10.31 -10.05 -4.69
N LYS A 141 10.85 -9.16 -3.84
CA LYS A 141 10.06 -8.33 -2.92
C LYS A 141 9.15 -7.36 -3.68
N GLU A 142 9.54 -6.93 -4.87
CA GLU A 142 8.71 -6.11 -5.77
C GLU A 142 7.43 -6.85 -6.20
N ARG A 143 7.53 -8.15 -6.50
CA ARG A 143 6.35 -8.96 -6.84
C ARG A 143 5.43 -9.16 -5.62
N ILE A 144 6.01 -9.50 -4.48
CA ILE A 144 5.28 -9.66 -3.20
C ILE A 144 4.56 -8.36 -2.85
N GLN A 145 5.24 -7.22 -2.90
CA GLN A 145 4.69 -5.90 -2.62
C GLN A 145 3.48 -5.57 -3.50
N VAL A 146 3.53 -5.90 -4.79
CA VAL A 146 2.41 -5.64 -5.71
C VAL A 146 1.16 -6.42 -5.32
N GLU A 147 1.29 -7.70 -4.95
CA GLU A 147 0.14 -8.52 -4.55
C GLU A 147 -0.44 -8.05 -3.20
N LEU A 148 0.42 -7.77 -2.20
CA LEU A 148 -0.01 -7.25 -0.89
C LEU A 148 -0.69 -5.87 -1.03
N THR A 149 -0.14 -4.98 -1.86
CA THR A 149 -0.75 -3.67 -2.11
C THR A 149 -2.13 -3.82 -2.75
N LYS A 150 -2.29 -4.70 -3.75
CA LYS A 150 -3.59 -4.97 -4.37
C LYS A 150 -4.60 -5.60 -3.39
N LEU A 151 -4.13 -6.43 -2.47
CA LEU A 151 -4.94 -6.98 -1.39
C LEU A 151 -5.42 -5.87 -0.46
N LEU A 152 -4.53 -5.02 0.03
CA LEU A 152 -4.88 -3.90 0.91
C LEU A 152 -5.80 -2.88 0.23
N LEU A 153 -5.70 -2.68 -1.08
CA LEU A 153 -6.56 -1.79 -1.87
C LEU A 153 -7.89 -2.41 -2.27
N SER A 154 -8.11 -3.70 -1.99
CA SER A 154 -9.38 -4.37 -2.30
C SER A 154 -10.52 -3.87 -1.41
N ASP A 155 -11.74 -4.32 -1.73
CA ASP A 155 -12.93 -4.03 -0.92
C ASP A 155 -12.95 -4.84 0.40
N HIS A 156 -12.15 -5.93 0.48
CA HIS A 156 -12.03 -6.80 1.65
C HIS A 156 -10.57 -6.93 2.14
N PRO A 157 -9.90 -5.81 2.49
CA PRO A 157 -8.51 -5.83 2.95
C PRO A 157 -8.31 -6.56 4.27
N GLU A 158 -9.40 -6.75 5.05
CA GLU A 158 -9.38 -7.54 6.28
C GLU A 158 -8.92 -8.97 6.05
N LYS A 159 -9.11 -9.50 4.84
CA LYS A 159 -8.62 -10.84 4.47
C LYS A 159 -7.10 -10.98 4.49
N ILE A 160 -6.35 -9.90 4.78
CA ILE A 160 -4.92 -9.95 5.09
C ILE A 160 -4.61 -10.91 6.26
N TRP A 161 -5.59 -11.19 7.15
CA TRP A 161 -5.46 -12.16 8.22
C TRP A 161 -5.03 -13.55 7.73
N MET A 162 -5.37 -13.91 6.47
CA MET A 162 -4.97 -15.19 5.88
C MET A 162 -3.45 -15.31 5.74
N VAL A 163 -2.74 -14.19 5.63
CA VAL A 163 -1.27 -14.15 5.54
C VAL A 163 -0.66 -14.70 6.83
N ASP A 164 -1.19 -14.30 7.98
CA ASP A 164 -0.79 -14.80 9.29
C ASP A 164 -1.27 -16.25 9.50
N ALA A 165 -2.56 -16.51 9.29
CA ALA A 165 -3.15 -17.84 9.52
C ALA A 165 -2.53 -18.98 8.68
N THR A 166 -1.80 -18.67 7.62
CA THR A 166 -1.11 -19.63 6.75
C THR A 166 0.41 -19.61 6.87
N GLY A 167 0.97 -18.80 7.78
CA GLY A 167 2.41 -18.69 7.99
C GLY A 167 3.17 -17.99 6.85
N ILE A 168 2.46 -17.27 5.96
CA ILE A 168 3.07 -16.53 4.86
C ILE A 168 3.95 -15.40 5.37
N GLU A 169 3.56 -14.73 6.47
CA GLU A 169 4.20 -13.55 7.02
C GLU A 169 5.68 -13.77 7.35
N GLU A 170 6.07 -14.97 7.77
CA GLU A 170 7.46 -15.32 8.08
C GLU A 170 8.40 -15.12 6.87
N TYR A 171 7.87 -15.29 5.66
CA TYR A 171 8.67 -15.29 4.43
C TYR A 171 8.55 -13.98 3.63
N VAL A 172 7.68 -13.06 4.08
CA VAL A 172 7.43 -11.79 3.36
C VAL A 172 8.61 -10.83 3.52
N THR A 173 8.93 -10.43 4.75
CA THR A 173 10.08 -9.56 5.08
C THR A 173 10.34 -9.57 6.58
N PRO A 174 11.56 -9.35 7.05
CA PRO A 174 11.83 -9.25 8.49
C PRO A 174 10.94 -8.20 9.17
N GLY A 175 10.35 -8.58 10.30
CA GLY A 175 9.44 -7.74 11.08
C GLY A 175 7.98 -7.76 10.60
N PHE A 176 7.65 -8.51 9.53
CA PHE A 176 6.27 -8.59 9.07
C PHE A 176 5.39 -9.38 10.03
N THR A 177 5.90 -10.47 10.62
CA THR A 177 5.24 -11.23 11.70
C THR A 177 4.87 -10.33 12.89
N GLU A 178 5.77 -9.44 13.32
CA GLU A 178 5.53 -8.51 14.44
C GLU A 178 4.30 -7.59 14.18
N VAL A 179 3.94 -7.32 12.93
CA VAL A 179 2.73 -6.54 12.59
C VAL A 179 1.48 -7.25 13.07
N PHE A 180 1.39 -8.56 12.83
CA PHE A 180 0.25 -9.38 13.25
C PHE A 180 0.22 -9.55 14.77
N GLU A 181 1.36 -9.84 15.39
CA GLU A 181 1.48 -9.98 16.86
C GLU A 181 1.00 -8.73 17.58
N ARG A 182 1.45 -7.54 17.17
CA ARG A 182 1.04 -6.26 17.78
C ARG A 182 -0.45 -5.93 17.59
N GLU A 183 -1.00 -6.26 16.42
CA GLU A 183 -2.44 -6.07 16.21
C GLU A 183 -3.26 -6.98 17.13
N LEU A 184 -2.85 -8.23 17.31
CA LEU A 184 -3.49 -9.17 18.23
C LEU A 184 -3.42 -8.71 19.69
N GLU A 185 -2.25 -8.23 20.14
CA GLU A 185 -2.05 -7.71 21.52
C GLU A 185 -2.93 -6.47 21.79
N SER A 186 -3.22 -5.67 20.79
CA SER A 186 -4.03 -4.45 20.93
C SER A 186 -5.52 -4.70 21.16
N ARG A 187 -5.99 -5.95 21.03
CA ARG A 187 -7.42 -6.31 21.08
C ARG A 187 -7.73 -7.43 22.05
N ASN A 188 -8.84 -7.24 22.80
CA ASN A 188 -9.46 -8.25 23.67
C ASN A 188 -10.61 -8.95 22.91
N SER A 189 -10.38 -9.56 21.76
CA SER A 189 -11.42 -10.18 20.93
C SER A 189 -11.39 -11.71 21.00
N MET A 190 -12.57 -12.35 20.85
CA MET A 190 -12.72 -13.82 20.85
C MET A 190 -12.43 -14.46 19.48
N ASP A 191 -12.41 -13.70 18.36
CA ASP A 191 -11.92 -14.12 17.04
C ASP A 191 -10.94 -13.04 16.50
N PRO A 192 -9.73 -12.96 17.07
CA PRO A 192 -8.81 -11.86 16.85
C PRO A 192 -8.39 -11.72 15.38
N LEU A 193 -8.24 -12.83 14.64
CA LEU A 193 -7.68 -12.81 13.29
C LEU A 193 -8.57 -12.08 12.27
N LYS A 194 -9.89 -12.22 12.36
CA LYS A 194 -10.81 -11.59 11.39
C LYS A 194 -11.20 -10.16 11.77
N GLU A 195 -11.38 -9.91 13.07
CA GLU A 195 -11.84 -8.60 13.55
C GLU A 195 -10.74 -7.53 13.57
N CYS A 196 -9.48 -7.95 13.70
CA CYS A 196 -8.35 -7.04 13.75
C CYS A 196 -8.25 -6.10 12.54
N TRP A 197 -8.56 -6.60 11.37
CA TRP A 197 -8.37 -5.86 10.13
C TRP A 197 -9.65 -5.28 9.52
N ALA A 198 -10.82 -5.57 10.11
CA ALA A 198 -12.13 -5.13 9.59
C ALA A 198 -12.20 -3.60 9.36
N GLY A 199 -11.55 -2.83 10.22
CA GLY A 199 -11.54 -1.38 10.11
C GLY A 199 -10.71 -0.83 8.95
N ILE A 200 -9.75 -1.58 8.40
CA ILE A 200 -8.93 -1.08 7.28
C ILE A 200 -9.78 -0.74 6.06
N ALA A 201 -10.87 -1.47 5.82
CA ALA A 201 -11.80 -1.19 4.72
C ALA A 201 -12.43 0.21 4.79
N ALA A 202 -12.59 0.77 6.01
CA ALA A 202 -13.12 2.11 6.21
C ALA A 202 -12.14 3.24 5.82
N LEU A 203 -10.85 2.94 5.67
CA LEU A 203 -9.86 3.90 5.18
C LEU A 203 -10.05 4.09 3.66
N PRO A 204 -9.65 5.24 3.09
CA PRO A 204 -9.61 5.43 1.65
C PRO A 204 -8.87 4.30 0.94
N ALA A 205 -9.35 3.87 -0.24
CA ALA A 205 -8.66 2.91 -1.10
C ALA A 205 -7.46 3.57 -1.79
N ASP A 206 -6.57 4.11 -0.98
CA ASP A 206 -5.32 4.77 -1.34
C ASP A 206 -4.14 4.01 -0.74
N LYS A 207 -3.05 3.93 -1.49
CA LYS A 207 -1.89 3.11 -1.15
C LYS A 207 -1.30 3.48 0.21
N SER A 208 -1.08 4.78 0.46
CA SER A 208 -0.47 5.23 1.72
C SER A 208 -1.39 5.03 2.91
N HIS A 209 -2.70 5.31 2.76
CA HIS A 209 -3.68 5.11 3.83
C HIS A 209 -3.81 3.64 4.23
N ARG A 210 -3.92 2.74 3.25
CA ARG A 210 -4.08 1.30 3.51
C ARG A 210 -2.82 0.68 4.13
N TRP A 211 -1.62 1.04 3.67
CA TRP A 211 -0.37 0.63 4.29
C TRP A 211 -0.19 1.24 5.68
N ALA A 212 -0.56 2.52 5.89
CA ALA A 212 -0.53 3.13 7.22
C ALA A 212 -1.50 2.43 8.19
N GLY A 213 -2.71 2.12 7.74
CA GLY A 213 -3.68 1.34 8.51
C GLY A 213 -3.18 -0.03 8.90
N PHE A 214 -2.52 -0.74 7.98
CA PHE A 214 -1.94 -2.05 8.24
C PHE A 214 -0.76 -1.99 9.22
N LEU A 215 0.05 -0.92 9.20
CA LEU A 215 1.25 -0.78 10.02
C LEU A 215 1.08 0.14 11.24
N ARG A 216 -0.15 0.59 11.57
CA ARG A 216 -0.42 1.66 12.55
C ARG A 216 0.10 1.39 13.96
N HIS A 217 0.21 0.11 14.36
CA HIS A 217 0.72 -0.30 15.68
C HIS A 217 2.24 -0.50 15.71
N MET A 218 2.91 -0.36 14.56
CA MET A 218 4.37 -0.33 14.47
C MET A 218 4.90 1.08 14.78
N THR A 219 6.15 1.19 15.26
CA THR A 219 6.80 2.51 15.26
C THR A 219 7.04 3.00 13.83
N ALA A 220 7.16 4.31 13.65
CA ALA A 220 7.41 4.88 12.30
C ALA A 220 8.70 4.32 11.68
N GLU A 221 9.74 4.04 12.48
CA GLU A 221 11.00 3.46 12.03
C GLU A 221 10.84 2.00 11.60
N GLN A 222 10.09 1.21 12.36
CA GLN A 222 9.78 -0.19 12.01
C GLN A 222 8.96 -0.26 10.73
N ALA A 223 7.92 0.58 10.60
CA ALA A 223 7.12 0.67 9.38
C ALA A 223 8.00 1.00 8.16
N VAL A 224 8.89 1.98 8.27
CA VAL A 224 9.85 2.33 7.21
C VAL A 224 10.75 1.14 6.84
N LYS A 225 11.24 0.39 7.84
CA LYS A 225 12.09 -0.79 7.60
C LYS A 225 11.33 -1.88 6.81
N ILE A 226 10.08 -2.16 7.20
CA ILE A 226 9.21 -3.11 6.52
C ILE A 226 8.94 -2.68 5.07
N LEU A 227 8.51 -1.44 4.86
CA LEU A 227 8.19 -0.93 3.53
C LEU A 227 9.40 -0.89 2.59
N ARG A 228 10.59 -0.53 3.10
CA ARG A 228 11.84 -0.61 2.35
C ARG A 228 12.22 -2.06 2.04
N GLY A 229 12.03 -2.98 2.97
CA GLY A 229 12.23 -4.41 2.75
C GLY A 229 11.36 -4.95 1.60
N LEU A 230 10.14 -4.44 1.48
CA LEU A 230 9.19 -4.75 0.41
C LEU A 230 9.42 -3.92 -0.88
N LYS A 231 10.40 -3.02 -0.91
CA LYS A 231 10.71 -2.17 -2.08
C LYS A 231 9.57 -1.23 -2.52
N LEU A 232 8.81 -0.69 -1.58
CA LEU A 232 7.86 0.37 -1.89
C LEU A 232 8.58 1.66 -2.32
N ASP A 233 7.86 2.53 -3.01
CA ASP A 233 8.37 3.84 -3.44
C ASP A 233 8.53 4.82 -2.25
N ASN A 234 9.43 5.79 -2.42
CA ASN A 234 9.78 6.73 -1.36
C ASN A 234 8.61 7.62 -0.93
N ASP A 235 7.69 7.97 -1.83
CA ASP A 235 6.54 8.81 -1.53
C ASP A 235 5.57 8.05 -0.61
N THR A 236 5.27 6.79 -0.92
CA THR A 236 4.47 5.92 -0.05
C THR A 236 5.14 5.75 1.32
N ILE A 237 6.45 5.45 1.36
CA ILE A 237 7.19 5.28 2.61
C ILE A 237 7.15 6.55 3.46
N GLY A 238 7.37 7.72 2.85
CA GLY A 238 7.33 9.01 3.53
C GLY A 238 5.94 9.34 4.09
N ASN A 239 4.90 9.10 3.31
CA ASN A 239 3.52 9.33 3.73
C ASN A 239 3.13 8.40 4.88
N VAL A 240 3.38 7.10 4.78
CA VAL A 240 3.07 6.13 5.84
C VAL A 240 3.82 6.49 7.12
N LYS A 241 5.14 6.79 7.04
CA LYS A 241 5.93 7.22 8.18
C LYS A 241 5.27 8.38 8.91
N ASN A 242 4.94 9.44 8.17
CA ASN A 242 4.40 10.66 8.75
C ASN A 242 2.96 10.48 9.28
N MET A 243 2.13 9.66 8.63
CA MET A 243 0.80 9.30 9.13
C MET A 243 0.89 8.55 10.46
N ILE A 244 1.77 7.53 10.56
CA ILE A 244 1.96 6.76 11.81
C ILE A 244 2.52 7.67 12.91
N MET A 245 3.52 8.50 12.62
CA MET A 245 4.08 9.45 13.57
C MET A 245 3.02 10.43 14.10
N ALA A 246 2.17 10.97 13.22
CA ALA A 246 1.09 11.87 13.60
C ALA A 246 -0.06 11.16 14.32
N PHE A 247 -0.36 9.92 13.95
CA PHE A 247 -1.34 9.06 14.63
C PHE A 247 -0.93 8.76 16.08
N GLN A 248 0.35 8.42 16.31
CA GLN A 248 0.88 8.08 17.64
C GLN A 248 1.17 9.30 18.52
N ALA A 249 1.27 10.50 17.93
CA ALA A 249 1.46 11.72 18.69
C ALA A 249 0.23 12.01 19.57
N PRO A 250 0.43 12.36 20.85
CA PRO A 250 -0.64 12.94 21.64
C PRO A 250 -1.09 14.24 20.99
N LEU A 251 -2.40 14.43 20.86
CA LEU A 251 -2.97 15.61 20.24
C LEU A 251 -4.24 16.02 20.96
N ALA A 252 -4.20 17.13 21.69
CA ALA A 252 -5.39 17.70 22.32
C ALA A 252 -6.28 18.42 21.30
N VAL A 253 -7.54 18.66 21.67
CA VAL A 253 -8.48 19.48 20.89
C VAL A 253 -8.12 20.97 21.13
N ASP A 254 -6.96 21.36 20.62
CA ASP A 254 -6.38 22.68 20.79
C ASP A 254 -5.72 23.18 19.49
N LYS A 255 -5.98 24.45 19.12
CA LYS A 255 -5.48 25.02 17.85
C LYS A 255 -3.96 25.13 17.80
N VAL A 256 -3.29 25.37 18.93
CA VAL A 256 -1.81 25.50 18.96
C VAL A 256 -1.18 24.13 18.67
N GLU A 257 -1.68 23.08 19.32
CA GLU A 257 -1.18 21.72 19.08
C GLU A 257 -1.45 21.25 17.66
N ILE A 258 -2.66 21.53 17.13
CA ILE A 258 -3.01 21.16 15.75
C ILE A 258 -2.10 21.90 14.75
N ARG A 259 -1.88 23.22 14.90
CA ARG A 259 -0.94 23.97 14.06
C ARG A 259 0.49 23.45 14.20
N GLY A 260 0.91 23.08 15.42
CA GLY A 260 2.19 22.46 15.68
C GLY A 260 2.39 21.13 14.96
N LEU A 261 1.33 20.30 14.86
CA LEU A 261 1.37 19.06 14.07
C LEU A 261 1.40 19.37 12.56
N LEU A 262 0.54 20.27 12.08
CA LEU A 262 0.48 20.70 10.68
C LEU A 262 1.80 21.32 10.18
N SER A 263 2.63 21.87 11.07
CA SER A 263 3.95 22.38 10.69
C SER A 263 4.97 21.29 10.32
N ARG A 264 4.69 20.03 10.71
CA ARG A 264 5.57 18.87 10.53
C ARG A 264 5.09 17.86 9.49
N VAL A 265 3.78 17.87 9.20
CA VAL A 265 3.15 16.95 8.24
C VAL A 265 2.30 17.74 7.24
N THR A 266 2.07 17.14 6.06
CA THR A 266 1.15 17.73 5.08
C THR A 266 -0.31 17.52 5.51
N GLU A 267 -1.24 18.32 4.94
CA GLU A 267 -2.68 18.15 5.13
C GLU A 267 -3.12 16.70 4.86
N TYR A 268 -2.65 16.12 3.76
CA TYR A 268 -2.92 14.71 3.39
C TYR A 268 -2.49 13.73 4.50
N GLN A 269 -1.29 13.92 5.06
CA GLN A 269 -0.77 13.06 6.12
C GLN A 269 -1.51 13.28 7.45
N PHE A 270 -1.88 14.53 7.77
CA PHE A 270 -2.67 14.86 8.94
C PHE A 270 -4.05 14.19 8.87
N LEU A 271 -4.78 14.35 7.76
CA LEU A 271 -6.09 13.75 7.57
C LEU A 271 -6.02 12.20 7.62
N GLY A 272 -4.98 11.61 7.03
CA GLY A 272 -4.72 10.18 7.15
C GLY A 272 -4.53 9.73 8.60
N ALA A 273 -3.74 10.47 9.39
CA ALA A 273 -3.56 10.18 10.82
C ALA A 273 -4.87 10.30 11.62
N MET A 274 -5.72 11.29 11.30
CA MET A 274 -7.05 11.43 11.93
C MET A 274 -7.97 10.24 11.59
N GLN A 275 -7.87 9.70 10.39
CA GLN A 275 -8.61 8.48 10.02
C GLN A 275 -8.10 7.26 10.79
N LEU A 276 -6.80 7.13 11.02
CA LEU A 276 -6.23 6.07 11.86
C LEU A 276 -6.71 6.21 13.32
N LYS A 277 -6.68 7.43 13.89
CA LYS A 277 -7.20 7.69 15.24
C LYS A 277 -8.69 7.34 15.37
N LYS A 278 -9.48 7.68 14.35
CA LYS A 278 -10.90 7.32 14.31
C LYS A 278 -11.09 5.79 14.24
N LEU A 279 -10.24 5.08 13.50
CA LEU A 279 -10.26 3.63 13.40
C LEU A 279 -10.01 2.96 14.75
N ASP A 280 -9.15 3.53 15.58
CA ASP A 280 -8.86 3.05 16.93
C ASP A 280 -9.83 3.61 18.00
N GLY A 281 -10.90 4.30 17.57
CA GLY A 281 -11.96 4.76 18.46
C GLY A 281 -11.67 6.06 19.23
N ASP A 282 -10.73 6.88 18.77
CA ASP A 282 -10.42 8.17 19.38
C ASP A 282 -11.61 9.15 19.21
N GLU A 283 -12.34 9.38 20.28
CA GLU A 283 -13.53 10.24 20.30
C GLU A 283 -13.18 11.75 20.17
N THR A 284 -11.93 12.14 20.27
CA THR A 284 -11.51 13.54 20.12
C THR A 284 -11.42 14.00 18.67
N VAL A 285 -11.34 13.06 17.72
CA VAL A 285 -11.15 13.33 16.27
C VAL A 285 -12.16 14.34 15.70
N PRO A 286 -13.49 14.27 15.98
CA PRO A 286 -14.43 15.27 15.46
C PRO A 286 -14.13 16.68 15.92
N GLY A 287 -13.68 16.85 17.17
CA GLY A 287 -13.27 18.13 17.73
C GLY A 287 -11.99 18.67 17.05
N ILE A 288 -11.01 17.80 16.85
CA ILE A 288 -9.75 18.12 16.15
C ILE A 288 -10.04 18.57 14.71
N LEU A 289 -10.86 17.81 13.96
CA LEU A 289 -11.19 18.14 12.58
C LEU A 289 -11.95 19.46 12.45
N ARG A 290 -12.86 19.78 13.38
CA ARG A 290 -13.52 21.09 13.40
C ARG A 290 -12.51 22.21 13.57
N LEU A 291 -11.60 22.12 14.53
CA LEU A 291 -10.57 23.15 14.75
C LEU A 291 -9.58 23.22 13.56
N PHE A 292 -9.29 22.10 12.91
CA PHE A 292 -8.49 22.09 11.69
C PHE A 292 -9.14 22.92 10.56
N GLU A 293 -10.45 22.76 10.32
CA GLU A 293 -11.16 23.57 9.32
C GLU A 293 -11.16 25.06 9.72
N GLU A 294 -11.37 25.40 10.99
CA GLU A 294 -11.27 26.79 11.48
C GLU A 294 -9.87 27.39 11.24
N ILE A 295 -8.78 26.62 11.45
CA ILE A 295 -7.39 27.04 11.18
C ILE A 295 -7.21 27.30 9.68
N LYS A 296 -7.77 26.43 8.84
CA LYS A 296 -7.68 26.53 7.38
C LYS A 296 -8.46 27.74 6.84
N GLU A 297 -9.70 27.94 7.30
CA GLU A 297 -10.54 29.08 6.93
C GLU A 297 -9.94 30.42 7.39
N ALA A 298 -9.31 30.46 8.55
CA ALA A 298 -8.60 31.66 9.05
C ALA A 298 -7.31 31.96 8.26
N GLY A 299 -6.81 30.99 7.47
CA GLY A 299 -5.53 31.12 6.76
C GLY A 299 -4.32 31.15 7.69
N ASP A 300 -4.40 30.48 8.85
CA ASP A 300 -3.33 30.46 9.83
C ASP A 300 -2.02 29.94 9.21
N CYS A 301 -0.90 30.55 9.56
CA CYS A 301 0.42 30.13 9.12
C CYS A 301 0.84 28.87 9.88
N VAL A 302 1.02 27.77 9.15
CA VAL A 302 1.44 26.47 9.69
C VAL A 302 2.77 25.97 9.10
N SER A 303 3.46 26.78 8.30
CA SER A 303 4.73 26.36 7.67
C SER A 303 5.69 27.53 7.46
N LEU A 304 6.99 27.21 7.34
CA LEU A 304 8.02 28.22 7.02
C LEU A 304 7.74 28.97 5.72
N LYS A 305 7.05 28.35 4.75
CA LYS A 305 6.71 28.99 3.47
C LYS A 305 5.61 30.04 3.60
N GLN A 306 4.79 29.96 4.65
CA GLN A 306 3.69 30.88 4.92
C GLN A 306 4.07 32.03 5.85
N LEU A 307 5.29 32.02 6.42
CA LEU A 307 5.79 33.14 7.20
C LEU A 307 5.86 34.42 6.35
N ALA A 308 5.48 35.54 6.94
CA ALA A 308 5.58 36.85 6.31
C ALA A 308 7.04 37.36 6.13
N VAL A 309 8.02 36.61 6.59
CA VAL A 309 9.46 36.81 6.41
C VAL A 309 10.14 35.58 5.86
N ASN A 310 11.27 35.80 5.20
CA ASN A 310 12.09 34.73 4.63
C ASN A 310 13.57 34.84 5.05
N GLY A 311 14.40 33.88 4.60
CA GLY A 311 15.83 33.88 4.96
C GLY A 311 16.60 35.15 4.51
N GLY A 312 16.18 35.81 3.40
CA GLY A 312 16.77 37.05 2.92
C GLY A 312 16.47 38.20 3.87
N ASP A 313 15.27 38.28 4.44
CA ASP A 313 14.89 39.26 5.43
C ASP A 313 15.73 39.15 6.72
N LEU A 314 15.99 37.89 7.15
CA LEU A 314 16.81 37.59 8.33
C LEU A 314 18.30 37.94 8.09
N LEU A 315 18.82 37.67 6.88
CA LEU A 315 20.16 38.11 6.46
C LEU A 315 20.29 39.63 6.54
N ALA A 316 19.31 40.38 6.01
CA ALA A 316 19.30 41.83 6.05
C ALA A 316 19.27 42.38 7.49
N LYS A 317 18.76 41.60 8.46
CA LYS A 317 18.82 41.88 9.90
C LYS A 317 20.14 41.43 10.56
N GLY A 318 21.11 40.90 9.79
CA GLY A 318 22.45 40.57 10.25
C GLY A 318 22.56 39.19 10.91
N LEU A 319 21.68 38.21 10.60
CA LEU A 319 21.89 36.82 10.96
C LEU A 319 22.89 36.19 9.96
N GLU A 320 23.69 35.25 10.44
CA GLU A 320 24.67 34.53 9.61
C GLU A 320 23.99 33.48 8.72
N LYS A 321 24.54 33.31 7.49
CA LYS A 321 24.05 32.29 6.57
C LYS A 321 24.16 30.89 7.17
N GLY A 322 23.22 30.01 6.82
CA GLY A 322 23.23 28.61 7.23
C GLY A 322 22.34 28.36 8.45
N LYS A 323 22.87 27.71 9.47
CA LYS A 323 22.13 27.23 10.62
C LYS A 323 21.37 28.33 11.36
N GLN A 324 21.98 29.52 11.57
CA GLN A 324 21.38 30.59 12.32
C GLN A 324 20.10 31.14 11.66
N ILE A 325 20.04 31.17 10.32
CA ILE A 325 18.80 31.54 9.59
C ILE A 325 17.73 30.48 9.79
N GLY A 326 18.10 29.21 9.69
CA GLY A 326 17.15 28.10 9.93
C GLY A 326 16.55 28.14 11.32
N ASP A 327 17.39 28.28 12.32
CA ASP A 327 16.99 28.37 13.72
C ASP A 327 16.12 29.65 14.00
N GLY A 328 16.46 30.76 13.38
CA GLY A 328 15.69 32.00 13.46
C GLY A 328 14.29 31.86 12.82
N LEU A 329 14.20 31.26 11.64
CA LEU A 329 12.90 30.99 10.99
C LEU A 329 12.04 30.04 11.81
N MET A 330 12.63 28.96 12.39
CA MET A 330 11.92 28.04 13.29
C MET A 330 11.45 28.71 14.56
N TYR A 331 12.26 29.60 15.16
CA TYR A 331 11.86 30.42 16.32
C TYR A 331 10.63 31.26 15.97
N LEU A 332 10.66 31.99 14.85
CA LEU A 332 9.53 32.79 14.40
C LEU A 332 8.28 31.96 14.09
N LEU A 333 8.46 30.81 13.44
CA LEU A 333 7.34 29.89 13.17
C LEU A 333 6.68 29.45 14.48
N ASN A 334 7.45 29.05 15.49
CA ASN A 334 6.89 28.63 16.78
C ASN A 334 6.07 29.75 17.45
N LEU A 335 6.51 31.04 17.39
CA LEU A 335 5.73 32.14 17.88
C LEU A 335 4.40 32.32 17.12
N VAL A 336 4.43 32.14 15.81
CA VAL A 336 3.23 32.25 14.95
C VAL A 336 2.27 31.06 15.12
N LEU A 337 2.78 29.86 15.37
CA LEU A 337 1.93 28.70 15.67
C LEU A 337 1.13 28.90 16.96
N GLU A 338 1.72 29.57 17.95
CA GLU A 338 1.01 29.96 19.19
C GLU A 338 0.03 31.13 18.95
N LYS A 339 0.48 32.17 18.22
CA LYS A 339 -0.23 33.43 17.99
C LYS A 339 -0.19 33.82 16.51
N PRO A 340 -1.14 33.35 15.68
CA PRO A 340 -1.16 33.59 14.23
C PRO A 340 -1.17 35.07 13.84
N GLU A 341 -1.74 35.94 14.68
CA GLU A 341 -1.79 37.39 14.47
C GLU A 341 -0.40 38.04 14.42
N LEU A 342 0.64 37.36 14.93
CA LEU A 342 2.03 37.82 14.85
C LEU A 342 2.64 37.65 13.46
N ASN A 343 2.00 36.95 12.54
CA ASN A 343 2.52 36.71 11.18
C ASN A 343 2.45 37.97 10.30
N LYS A 344 3.12 39.02 10.75
CA LYS A 344 3.30 40.29 10.03
C LYS A 344 4.77 40.61 9.96
N LYS A 345 5.24 41.08 8.79
CA LYS A 345 6.66 41.26 8.52
C LYS A 345 7.36 42.13 9.57
N ASP A 346 6.77 43.25 9.91
CA ASP A 346 7.36 44.23 10.87
C ASP A 346 7.47 43.60 12.26
N ILE A 347 6.41 42.91 12.71
CA ILE A 347 6.37 42.26 14.02
C ILE A 347 7.44 41.14 14.08
N LEU A 348 7.53 40.30 13.05
CA LEU A 348 8.50 39.21 13.04
C LEU A 348 9.94 39.70 12.98
N LEU A 349 10.21 40.82 12.27
CA LEU A 349 11.54 41.44 12.24
C LEU A 349 11.94 42.11 13.57
N GLU A 350 10.98 42.52 14.35
CA GLU A 350 11.22 42.99 15.73
C GLU A 350 11.54 41.79 16.66
N LYS A 351 10.75 40.70 16.56
CA LYS A 351 10.95 39.50 17.36
C LYS A 351 12.30 38.81 17.10
N ILE A 352 12.83 38.86 15.86
CA ILE A 352 14.14 38.28 15.57
C ILE A 352 15.30 39.00 16.30
N ASN A 353 15.16 40.27 16.67
CA ASN A 353 16.18 40.94 17.45
C ASN A 353 16.32 40.30 18.86
N GLN A 354 15.19 39.86 19.46
CA GLN A 354 15.18 39.14 20.74
C GLN A 354 15.84 37.77 20.67
N PHE A 355 15.79 37.12 19.48
CA PHE A 355 16.49 35.86 19.23
C PHE A 355 18.02 35.99 19.20
N LYS A 356 18.54 37.15 18.77
CA LYS A 356 19.98 37.41 18.68
C LYS A 356 20.63 37.69 20.06
N GLU A 357 19.84 38.10 21.04
CA GLU A 357 20.30 38.43 22.38
C GLU A 357 20.42 37.18 23.29
N LYS A 358 19.93 36.04 22.81
CA LYS A 358 20.01 34.74 23.49
C LYS A 358 21.12 33.85 22.90
#